data_13fb2737e5966bf2ab93ca3b28b612f4
#
_entry.id   13fb2737e5966bf2ab93ca3b28b612f4
#
_cell.length_a   1.000
_cell.length_b   1.000
_cell.length_c   1.000
_cell.angle_alpha   90.00
_cell.angle_beta   90.00
_cell.angle_gamma   90.00
#
_symmetry.space_group_name_H-M   'P 1'
#
loop_
_entity.id
_entity.type
_entity.pdbx_description
1 polymer ?
#
loop_
_entity_poly.entity_id
_entity_poly.type
_entity_poly.pdbx_seq_one_letter_code
_entity_poly.pdbx_strand_id
1 'polypeptide(L)'
;MVNLTDTVGEQRRPITDLPQCFHVEIIKIPLRDGVELSARLWLPDDALSHPVPAVIEYIPYRHRDYLAGRDSLIHPWFAGHGYAALRVDMRGSGDSDGVPMDEYVAQEQDDALQMLDYLSRRPWCSGATGLMGISWGGFNALQIAAYRPASLKAIVTLCSTDNRYTGDVHYPGGCLVSDNLTWGTLGFANMCRAPDPLTTGERWRELWFDRLEHAPFPLANWLSHQTRDDYWKHGSVCEDYDAIDCAVFAIGGWADSYTNAIPRLMRGLSSPRRALIGPWGHAYPHLATPAPRVDFLGEATRWWDRWLKGIDNGADAGPTFTTFLQAPAEPSTSYSRVEGQWIDHDHWPPEGAHNLEVSVAESGPMTVKTPPSLGAFAG
;
A
#
# COMPACT_ATOMS: atom_id res chain seq x y z
N MET A 1 18.45 3.29 -12.59
CA MET A 1 17.41 3.28 -13.64
C MET A 1 16.37 2.25 -13.24
N VAL A 2 15.09 2.67 -13.22
CA VAL A 2 13.97 1.73 -13.06
C VAL A 2 14.00 0.77 -14.25
N ASN A 3 13.75 -0.52 -14.04
CA ASN A 3 13.62 -1.45 -15.15
C ASN A 3 12.30 -1.18 -15.89
N LEU A 4 12.37 -0.36 -16.92
CA LEU A 4 11.22 0.14 -17.68
C LEU A 4 10.79 -0.80 -18.82
N THR A 5 11.15 -2.08 -18.73
CA THR A 5 10.68 -3.05 -19.71
C THR A 5 9.15 -3.11 -19.67
N ASP A 6 8.54 -2.77 -20.80
CA ASP A 6 7.10 -2.84 -21.01
C ASP A 6 6.67 -4.32 -21.00
N THR A 7 6.34 -4.83 -19.82
CA THR A 7 5.87 -6.20 -19.65
C THR A 7 4.42 -6.30 -20.12
N VAL A 8 4.23 -6.14 -21.44
CA VAL A 8 2.92 -6.21 -22.07
C VAL A 8 2.34 -7.63 -21.94
N GLY A 9 1.25 -7.74 -21.22
CA GLY A 9 0.22 -8.75 -21.53
C GLY A 9 0.40 -10.17 -20.92
N GLU A 10 1.57 -10.62 -20.51
CA GLU A 10 1.80 -12.02 -20.17
C GLU A 10 1.84 -12.36 -18.67
N GLN A 11 1.91 -11.39 -17.79
CA GLN A 11 2.13 -11.62 -16.35
C GLN A 11 0.87 -12.01 -15.54
N ARG A 12 -0.22 -12.37 -16.18
CA ARG A 12 -1.37 -13.00 -15.51
C ARG A 12 -1.22 -14.52 -15.35
N ARG A 13 -0.10 -15.09 -15.80
CA ARG A 13 0.22 -16.51 -15.60
C ARG A 13 0.87 -16.72 -14.23
N PRO A 14 0.63 -17.85 -13.56
CA PRO A 14 1.37 -18.22 -12.37
C PRO A 14 2.87 -18.15 -12.66
N ILE A 15 3.62 -17.54 -11.76
CA ILE A 15 5.08 -17.46 -11.87
C ILE A 15 5.62 -18.86 -11.59
N THR A 16 6.14 -19.53 -12.61
CA THR A 16 6.57 -20.94 -12.52
C THR A 16 8.07 -21.13 -12.46
N ASP A 17 8.85 -20.09 -12.80
CA ASP A 17 10.31 -20.16 -12.89
C ASP A 17 10.94 -19.25 -11.83
N LEU A 18 11.02 -19.75 -10.60
CA LEU A 18 11.54 -19.03 -9.45
C LEU A 18 12.87 -19.61 -8.99
N PRO A 19 13.84 -18.78 -8.53
CA PRO A 19 15.17 -19.24 -8.09
C PRO A 19 15.14 -20.26 -6.96
N GLN A 20 14.14 -20.19 -6.07
CA GLN A 20 14.03 -21.04 -4.89
C GLN A 20 12.65 -21.70 -4.80
N CYS A 21 12.63 -22.92 -4.24
CA CYS A 21 11.40 -23.60 -3.86
C CYS A 21 10.87 -23.04 -2.54
N PHE A 22 9.56 -23.07 -2.39
CA PHE A 22 8.85 -22.65 -1.18
C PHE A 22 7.60 -23.49 -0.97
N HIS A 23 7.12 -23.52 0.26
CA HIS A 23 5.82 -24.08 0.59
C HIS A 23 4.87 -22.98 1.10
N VAL A 24 3.58 -23.31 1.16
CA VAL A 24 2.52 -22.39 1.58
C VAL A 24 1.77 -22.99 2.75
N GLU A 25 1.64 -22.22 3.82
CA GLU A 25 0.88 -22.63 5.01
C GLU A 25 0.02 -21.49 5.55
N ILE A 26 -0.97 -21.83 6.37
CA ILE A 26 -1.73 -20.88 7.17
C ILE A 26 -1.20 -20.92 8.58
N ILE A 27 -0.77 -19.77 9.08
CA ILE A 27 -0.28 -19.62 10.45
C ILE A 27 -1.20 -18.73 11.26
N LYS A 28 -1.15 -18.91 12.59
CA LYS A 28 -1.78 -18.02 13.58
C LYS A 28 -0.72 -17.18 14.26
N ILE A 29 -0.99 -15.90 14.40
CA ILE A 29 -0.13 -14.92 15.04
C ILE A 29 -0.85 -14.48 16.33
N PRO A 30 -0.40 -14.94 17.51
CA PRO A 30 -1.05 -14.59 18.76
C PRO A 30 -0.72 -13.15 19.16
N LEU A 31 -1.74 -12.42 19.58
CA LEU A 31 -1.63 -11.10 20.19
C LEU A 31 -1.73 -11.19 21.72
N ARG A 32 -1.30 -10.13 22.39
CA ARG A 32 -1.23 -10.11 23.88
C ARG A 32 -2.57 -10.26 24.57
N ASP A 33 -3.65 -9.86 23.93
CA ASP A 33 -5.02 -9.94 24.45
C ASP A 33 -5.72 -11.28 24.13
N GLY A 34 -4.99 -12.23 23.53
CA GLY A 34 -5.49 -13.56 23.19
C GLY A 34 -6.14 -13.66 21.81
N VAL A 35 -6.25 -12.57 21.06
CA VAL A 35 -6.68 -12.59 19.66
C VAL A 35 -5.58 -13.24 18.81
N GLU A 36 -5.97 -14.06 17.84
CA GLU A 36 -5.08 -14.65 16.87
C GLU A 36 -5.35 -14.08 15.47
N LEU A 37 -4.34 -13.46 14.87
CA LEU A 37 -4.40 -13.07 13.46
C LEU A 37 -4.12 -14.29 12.57
N SER A 38 -4.85 -14.42 11.47
CA SER A 38 -4.64 -15.44 10.47
C SER A 38 -3.78 -14.91 9.34
N ALA A 39 -2.75 -15.66 8.95
CA ALA A 39 -1.88 -15.28 7.86
C ALA A 39 -1.62 -16.44 6.91
N ARG A 40 -1.58 -16.15 5.61
CA ARG A 40 -1.03 -17.03 4.60
C ARG A 40 0.45 -16.71 4.45
N LEU A 41 1.27 -17.72 4.68
CA LEU A 41 2.73 -17.63 4.61
C LEU A 41 3.23 -18.44 3.41
N TRP A 42 4.02 -17.83 2.55
CA TRP A 42 4.86 -18.46 1.55
C TRP A 42 6.29 -18.44 2.07
N LEU A 43 6.83 -19.60 2.43
CA LEU A 43 8.10 -19.72 3.11
C LEU A 43 9.10 -20.51 2.26
N PRO A 44 10.31 -19.98 1.96
CA PRO A 44 11.38 -20.75 1.33
C PRO A 44 11.67 -22.03 2.11
N ASP A 45 11.86 -23.15 1.41
CA ASP A 45 11.96 -24.47 2.01
C ASP A 45 13.20 -24.62 2.93
N ASP A 46 14.24 -23.82 2.70
CA ASP A 46 15.47 -23.83 3.48
C ASP A 46 15.52 -22.72 4.57
N ALA A 47 14.43 -21.96 4.77
CA ALA A 47 14.41 -20.81 5.67
C ALA A 47 14.73 -21.12 7.14
N LEU A 48 14.53 -22.36 7.60
CA LEU A 48 14.93 -22.77 8.96
C LEU A 48 16.45 -22.91 9.10
N SER A 49 17.15 -23.25 8.00
CA SER A 49 18.62 -23.36 7.97
C SER A 49 19.28 -22.04 7.57
N HIS A 50 18.58 -21.25 6.77
CA HIS A 50 19.02 -19.95 6.25
C HIS A 50 17.92 -18.92 6.47
N PRO A 51 17.80 -18.34 7.68
CA PRO A 51 16.73 -17.41 7.99
C PRO A 51 16.67 -16.23 7.02
N VAL A 52 15.46 -15.91 6.55
CA VAL A 52 15.19 -14.91 5.51
C VAL A 52 14.41 -13.73 6.07
N PRO A 53 14.48 -12.52 5.46
CA PRO A 53 13.63 -11.41 5.85
C PRO A 53 12.16 -11.68 5.54
N ALA A 54 11.25 -11.04 6.31
CA ALA A 54 9.82 -11.13 6.06
C ALA A 54 9.29 -9.90 5.31
N VAL A 55 8.50 -10.12 4.25
CA VAL A 55 7.73 -9.09 3.52
C VAL A 55 6.25 -9.33 3.77
N ILE A 56 5.57 -8.35 4.35
CA ILE A 56 4.25 -8.51 4.93
C ILE A 56 3.26 -7.54 4.30
N GLU A 57 2.11 -8.03 3.87
CA GLU A 57 0.92 -7.24 3.53
C GLU A 57 -0.15 -7.49 4.59
N TYR A 58 -0.53 -6.44 5.35
CA TYR A 58 -1.46 -6.48 6.48
C TYR A 58 -2.70 -5.66 6.13
N ILE A 59 -3.81 -6.33 5.78
CA ILE A 59 -5.03 -5.68 5.28
C ILE A 59 -6.30 -6.49 5.61
N PRO A 60 -7.51 -5.87 5.59
CA PRO A 60 -8.75 -6.52 6.00
C PRO A 60 -9.46 -7.31 4.88
N TYR A 61 -8.79 -7.66 3.77
CA TYR A 61 -9.47 -8.15 2.57
C TYR A 61 -9.35 -9.66 2.35
N ARG A 62 -9.29 -10.46 3.39
CA ARG A 62 -9.42 -11.93 3.35
C ARG A 62 -8.39 -12.61 2.43
N HIS A 63 -7.37 -13.24 3.02
CA HIS A 63 -6.28 -13.90 2.27
C HIS A 63 -6.71 -15.16 1.51
N ARG A 64 -7.90 -15.74 1.80
CA ARG A 64 -8.32 -17.02 1.23
C ARG A 64 -9.17 -16.91 -0.02
N ASP A 65 -9.96 -15.88 -0.19
CA ASP A 65 -10.91 -15.78 -1.31
C ASP A 65 -10.80 -14.47 -2.11
N TYR A 66 -11.13 -13.36 -1.52
CA TYR A 66 -11.35 -12.09 -2.24
C TYR A 66 -10.14 -11.63 -3.07
N LEU A 67 -8.97 -11.56 -2.45
CA LEU A 67 -7.72 -11.16 -3.11
C LEU A 67 -6.77 -12.33 -3.39
N ALA A 68 -7.15 -13.56 -3.10
CA ALA A 68 -6.28 -14.73 -3.26
C ALA A 68 -5.69 -14.87 -4.67
N GLY A 69 -6.47 -14.52 -5.71
CA GLY A 69 -6.00 -14.50 -7.09
C GLY A 69 -4.88 -13.48 -7.34
N ARG A 70 -5.01 -12.25 -6.80
CA ARG A 70 -3.97 -11.24 -6.84
C ARG A 70 -2.74 -11.67 -6.05
N ASP A 71 -2.96 -12.15 -4.84
CA ASP A 71 -1.89 -12.55 -3.92
C ASP A 71 -1.03 -13.68 -4.52
N SER A 72 -1.64 -14.57 -5.31
CA SER A 72 -0.93 -15.64 -6.03
C SER A 72 -0.02 -15.15 -7.16
N LEU A 73 -0.14 -13.89 -7.57
CA LEU A 73 0.72 -13.26 -8.58
C LEU A 73 1.86 -12.41 -7.96
N ILE A 74 1.83 -12.21 -6.64
CA ILE A 74 2.75 -11.30 -5.95
C ILE A 74 3.60 -12.05 -4.91
N HIS A 75 2.98 -12.67 -3.91
CA HIS A 75 3.72 -13.27 -2.78
C HIS A 75 4.64 -14.43 -3.15
N PRO A 76 4.25 -15.34 -4.08
CA PRO A 76 5.16 -16.40 -4.55
C PRO A 76 6.47 -15.88 -5.16
N TRP A 77 6.42 -14.71 -5.81
CA TRP A 77 7.62 -14.08 -6.34
C TRP A 77 8.63 -13.79 -5.23
N PHE A 78 8.19 -13.15 -4.16
CA PHE A 78 9.09 -12.81 -3.06
C PHE A 78 9.61 -14.07 -2.35
N ALA A 79 8.76 -15.09 -2.15
CA ALA A 79 9.19 -16.35 -1.57
C ALA A 79 10.26 -17.04 -2.45
N GLY A 80 10.04 -17.09 -3.75
CA GLY A 80 11.01 -17.63 -4.71
C GLY A 80 12.31 -16.82 -4.81
N HIS A 81 12.35 -15.60 -4.27
CA HIS A 81 13.54 -14.75 -4.19
C HIS A 81 14.13 -14.66 -2.76
N GLY A 82 13.78 -15.60 -1.89
CA GLY A 82 14.38 -15.72 -0.55
C GLY A 82 13.83 -14.72 0.46
N TYR A 83 12.52 -14.57 0.49
CA TYR A 83 11.77 -13.83 1.53
C TYR A 83 10.66 -14.71 2.10
N ALA A 84 10.39 -14.61 3.38
CA ALA A 84 9.12 -15.07 3.92
C ALA A 84 8.05 -14.05 3.53
N ALA A 85 7.15 -14.40 2.61
CA ALA A 85 6.10 -13.50 2.16
C ALA A 85 4.80 -13.81 2.92
N LEU A 86 4.17 -12.80 3.51
CA LEU A 86 2.97 -12.97 4.32
C LEU A 86 1.83 -12.07 3.86
N ARG A 87 0.65 -12.66 3.81
CA ARG A 87 -0.61 -11.95 3.68
C ARG A 87 -1.42 -12.17 4.95
N VAL A 88 -1.51 -11.14 5.76
CA VAL A 88 -2.13 -11.18 7.10
C VAL A 88 -3.50 -10.54 7.06
N ASP A 89 -4.52 -11.25 7.51
CA ASP A 89 -5.85 -10.68 7.76
C ASP A 89 -5.84 -9.89 9.08
N MET A 90 -6.37 -8.68 9.05
CA MET A 90 -6.48 -7.83 10.23
C MET A 90 -7.49 -8.40 11.23
N ARG A 91 -7.39 -7.97 12.50
CA ARG A 91 -8.39 -8.26 13.53
C ARG A 91 -9.81 -8.10 13.00
N GLY A 92 -10.65 -9.11 13.24
CA GLY A 92 -12.05 -9.10 12.83
C GLY A 92 -12.30 -9.31 11.35
N SER A 93 -11.27 -9.49 10.53
CA SER A 93 -11.41 -9.76 9.10
C SER A 93 -10.96 -11.16 8.74
N GLY A 94 -11.50 -11.70 7.63
CA GLY A 94 -11.13 -13.02 7.14
C GLY A 94 -11.21 -14.08 8.21
N ASP A 95 -10.10 -14.80 8.41
CA ASP A 95 -9.98 -15.89 9.37
C ASP A 95 -9.26 -15.47 10.68
N SER A 96 -9.03 -14.17 10.89
CA SER A 96 -8.53 -13.61 12.16
C SER A 96 -9.63 -13.52 13.19
N ASP A 97 -9.30 -13.65 14.46
CA ASP A 97 -10.24 -13.48 15.58
C ASP A 97 -10.65 -12.01 15.76
N GLY A 98 -11.67 -11.79 16.59
CA GLY A 98 -12.16 -10.48 17.00
C GLY A 98 -13.14 -9.83 16.02
N VAL A 99 -13.51 -8.60 16.35
CA VAL A 99 -14.48 -7.78 15.64
C VAL A 99 -13.73 -6.65 14.90
N PRO A 100 -14.07 -6.37 13.64
CA PRO A 100 -13.48 -5.25 12.93
C PRO A 100 -13.95 -3.94 13.57
N MET A 101 -13.04 -3.00 13.70
CA MET A 101 -13.35 -1.67 14.19
C MET A 101 -13.47 -0.68 13.03
N ASP A 102 -13.18 0.57 13.27
CA ASP A 102 -13.02 1.59 12.24
C ASP A 102 -11.66 1.43 11.53
N GLU A 103 -11.43 2.16 10.45
CA GLU A 103 -10.16 2.16 9.74
C GLU A 103 -9.08 2.96 10.48
N TYR A 104 -7.84 2.49 10.37
CA TYR A 104 -6.63 3.18 10.85
C TYR A 104 -6.67 3.56 12.34
N VAL A 105 -7.36 2.78 13.15
CA VAL A 105 -7.46 2.99 14.59
C VAL A 105 -6.19 2.55 15.34
N ALA A 106 -5.98 3.06 16.54
CA ALA A 106 -4.82 2.72 17.37
C ALA A 106 -4.68 1.21 17.62
N GLN A 107 -5.79 0.47 17.69
CA GLN A 107 -5.77 -0.99 17.84
C GLN A 107 -5.16 -1.69 16.63
N GLU A 108 -5.49 -1.22 15.40
CA GLU A 108 -4.90 -1.75 14.16
C GLU A 108 -3.37 -1.60 14.19
N GLN A 109 -2.90 -0.46 14.64
CA GLN A 109 -1.47 -0.15 14.71
C GLN A 109 -0.78 -0.96 15.81
N ASP A 110 -1.38 -1.10 17.00
CA ASP A 110 -0.83 -1.93 18.08
C ASP A 110 -0.78 -3.43 17.68
N ASP A 111 -1.82 -3.94 17.04
CA ASP A 111 -1.84 -5.31 16.51
C ASP A 111 -0.69 -5.53 15.51
N ALA A 112 -0.45 -4.56 14.63
CA ALA A 112 0.63 -4.63 13.66
C ALA A 112 2.02 -4.59 14.32
N LEU A 113 2.21 -3.77 15.36
CA LEU A 113 3.47 -3.74 16.12
C LEU A 113 3.73 -5.08 16.82
N GLN A 114 2.71 -5.69 17.40
CA GLN A 114 2.81 -7.02 18.01
C GLN A 114 3.10 -8.11 16.98
N MET A 115 2.44 -8.05 15.83
CA MET A 115 2.67 -8.94 14.69
C MET A 115 4.12 -8.87 14.22
N LEU A 116 4.66 -7.66 14.01
CA LEU A 116 6.06 -7.47 13.59
C LEU A 116 7.04 -8.02 14.62
N ASP A 117 6.82 -7.76 15.90
CA ASP A 117 7.64 -8.29 17.00
C ASP A 117 7.60 -9.83 17.01
N TYR A 118 6.40 -10.43 16.90
CA TYR A 118 6.24 -11.88 16.85
C TYR A 118 6.96 -12.51 15.64
N LEU A 119 6.74 -11.98 14.44
CA LEU A 119 7.30 -12.53 13.19
C LEU A 119 8.82 -12.39 13.13
N SER A 120 9.36 -11.27 13.57
CA SER A 120 10.81 -11.02 13.56
C SER A 120 11.61 -12.01 14.44
N ARG A 121 10.95 -12.65 15.40
CA ARG A 121 11.56 -13.65 16.29
C ARG A 121 11.35 -15.10 15.85
N ARG A 122 10.72 -15.34 14.71
CA ARG A 122 10.54 -16.71 14.22
C ARG A 122 11.89 -17.31 13.79
N PRO A 123 12.08 -18.63 14.00
CA PRO A 123 13.35 -19.29 13.64
C PRO A 123 13.73 -19.14 12.16
N TRP A 124 12.73 -19.01 11.29
CA TRP A 124 12.90 -18.79 9.86
C TRP A 124 13.15 -17.32 9.47
N CYS A 125 12.95 -16.37 10.41
CA CYS A 125 13.11 -14.95 10.14
C CYS A 125 14.50 -14.45 10.53
N SER A 126 15.12 -13.67 9.63
CA SER A 126 16.43 -13.03 9.89
C SER A 126 16.36 -11.87 10.90
N GLY A 127 15.17 -11.51 11.40
CA GLY A 127 14.94 -10.35 12.26
C GLY A 127 14.60 -9.06 11.51
N ALA A 128 14.75 -9.03 10.19
CA ALA A 128 14.38 -7.88 9.36
C ALA A 128 13.00 -8.06 8.74
N THR A 129 12.16 -7.03 8.80
CA THR A 129 10.82 -7.03 8.22
C THR A 129 10.63 -5.84 7.28
N GLY A 130 9.78 -6.03 6.26
CA GLY A 130 9.26 -4.99 5.39
C GLY A 130 7.74 -5.04 5.34
N LEU A 131 7.09 -3.89 5.27
CA LEU A 131 5.66 -3.79 5.03
C LEU A 131 5.39 -3.31 3.61
N MET A 132 4.42 -3.89 2.94
CA MET A 132 3.97 -3.45 1.63
C MET A 132 2.46 -3.50 1.49
N GLY A 133 1.94 -2.71 0.59
CA GLY A 133 0.55 -2.84 0.19
C GLY A 133 0.06 -1.69 -0.66
N ILE A 134 -1.08 -1.94 -1.29
CA ILE A 134 -1.85 -0.94 -2.04
C ILE A 134 -3.02 -0.48 -1.19
N SER A 135 -3.39 0.80 -1.31
CA SER A 135 -4.55 1.35 -0.60
C SER A 135 -4.37 1.18 0.92
N TRP A 136 -5.31 0.53 1.60
CA TRP A 136 -5.21 0.26 3.05
C TRP A 136 -3.83 -0.26 3.47
N GLY A 137 -3.26 -1.21 2.73
CA GLY A 137 -1.93 -1.74 3.04
C GLY A 137 -0.80 -0.74 2.87
N GLY A 138 -0.94 0.23 1.98
CA GLY A 138 -0.01 1.35 1.82
C GLY A 138 -0.18 2.39 2.92
N PHE A 139 -1.42 2.69 3.31
CA PHE A 139 -1.72 3.59 4.43
C PHE A 139 -1.14 3.06 5.73
N ASN A 140 -1.46 1.82 6.08
CA ASN A 140 -1.01 1.27 7.36
C ASN A 140 0.51 1.04 7.38
N ALA A 141 1.15 0.75 6.24
CA ALA A 141 2.60 0.67 6.18
C ALA A 141 3.27 2.00 6.58
N LEU A 142 2.75 3.15 6.09
CA LEU A 142 3.20 4.48 6.50
C LEU A 142 2.95 4.73 8.00
N GLN A 143 1.74 4.43 8.47
CA GLN A 143 1.33 4.66 9.85
C GLN A 143 2.17 3.82 10.82
N ILE A 144 2.37 2.54 10.54
CA ILE A 144 3.16 1.63 11.37
C ILE A 144 4.64 2.04 11.36
N ALA A 145 5.17 2.48 10.21
CA ALA A 145 6.53 2.99 10.11
C ALA A 145 6.79 4.19 11.03
N ALA A 146 5.79 5.05 11.24
CA ALA A 146 5.90 6.20 12.16
C ALA A 146 6.06 5.80 13.64
N TYR A 147 5.73 4.56 14.03
CA TYR A 147 6.02 4.02 15.36
C TYR A 147 7.45 3.46 15.50
N ARG A 148 8.24 3.42 14.41
CA ARG A 148 9.63 2.95 14.37
C ARG A 148 9.86 1.57 14.99
N PRO A 149 9.09 0.53 14.63
CA PRO A 149 9.35 -0.79 15.18
C PRO A 149 10.73 -1.29 14.73
N ALA A 150 11.52 -1.80 15.67
CA ALA A 150 12.96 -2.08 15.46
C ALA A 150 13.23 -3.07 14.31
N SER A 151 12.31 -4.01 14.04
CA SER A 151 12.44 -4.98 12.96
C SER A 151 12.14 -4.40 11.58
N LEU A 152 11.32 -3.33 11.47
CA LEU A 152 10.90 -2.74 10.20
C LEU A 152 12.03 -1.89 9.59
N LYS A 153 12.55 -2.33 8.45
CA LYS A 153 13.68 -1.69 7.78
C LYS A 153 13.29 -0.90 6.55
N ALA A 154 12.21 -1.28 5.90
CA ALA A 154 11.71 -0.60 4.71
C ALA A 154 10.21 -0.84 4.51
N ILE A 155 9.58 0.07 3.77
CA ILE A 155 8.20 -0.09 3.31
C ILE A 155 8.09 0.17 1.80
N VAL A 156 7.06 -0.45 1.18
CA VAL A 156 6.59 -0.14 -0.16
C VAL A 156 5.12 0.23 -0.07
N THR A 157 4.81 1.50 -0.25
CA THR A 157 3.46 2.05 -0.15
C THR A 157 2.94 2.42 -1.52
N LEU A 158 1.78 1.86 -1.91
CA LEU A 158 1.19 2.08 -3.22
C LEU A 158 -0.22 2.68 -3.09
N CYS A 159 -0.52 3.67 -3.94
CA CYS A 159 -1.87 4.21 -4.06
C CYS A 159 -2.50 4.49 -2.69
N SER A 160 -1.81 5.24 -1.88
CA SER A 160 -2.16 5.57 -0.50
C SER A 160 -1.84 7.02 -0.19
N THR A 161 -2.37 7.54 0.91
CA THR A 161 -2.15 8.94 1.27
C THR A 161 -1.42 9.11 2.60
N ASP A 162 -0.80 10.27 2.73
CA ASP A 162 -0.19 10.81 3.93
C ASP A 162 -1.17 11.60 4.82
N ASN A 163 -2.40 11.89 4.30
CA ASN A 163 -3.39 12.75 4.95
C ASN A 163 -4.79 12.14 4.82
N ARG A 164 -5.34 11.63 5.90
CA ARG A 164 -6.65 10.96 5.93
C ARG A 164 -7.83 11.88 5.66
N TYR A 165 -7.70 13.19 5.85
CA TYR A 165 -8.79 14.13 5.64
C TYR A 165 -8.86 14.59 4.19
N THR A 166 -7.87 15.33 3.71
CA THR A 166 -7.93 15.98 2.40
C THR A 166 -7.39 15.11 1.26
N GLY A 167 -6.71 14.02 1.58
CA GLY A 167 -6.05 13.15 0.61
C GLY A 167 -6.68 11.76 0.48
N ASP A 168 -7.81 11.52 1.14
CA ASP A 168 -8.51 10.23 1.16
C ASP A 168 -9.92 10.35 0.55
N VAL A 169 -10.62 9.23 0.44
CA VAL A 169 -11.99 9.11 -0.10
C VAL A 169 -13.08 9.83 0.72
N HIS A 170 -12.74 10.31 1.91
CA HIS A 170 -13.71 10.91 2.83
C HIS A 170 -14.00 12.37 2.48
N TYR A 171 -12.96 13.21 2.47
CA TYR A 171 -13.07 14.65 2.25
C TYR A 171 -11.97 15.16 1.31
N PRO A 172 -11.84 14.62 0.08
CA PRO A 172 -10.79 15.05 -0.85
C PRO A 172 -10.88 16.56 -1.09
N GLY A 173 -9.74 17.24 -0.87
CA GLY A 173 -9.69 18.70 -0.90
C GLY A 173 -10.50 19.39 0.19
N GLY A 174 -10.98 18.69 1.21
CA GLY A 174 -11.83 19.21 2.29
C GLY A 174 -13.33 19.14 2.01
N CYS A 175 -13.75 18.49 0.93
CA CYS A 175 -15.15 18.38 0.53
C CYS A 175 -15.68 16.96 0.74
N LEU A 176 -16.86 16.84 1.36
CA LEU A 176 -17.57 15.57 1.44
C LEU A 176 -17.97 15.10 0.04
N VAL A 177 -17.59 13.88 -0.33
CA VAL A 177 -17.91 13.29 -1.63
C VAL A 177 -18.70 11.98 -1.48
N SER A 178 -19.32 11.53 -2.58
CA SER A 178 -20.15 10.31 -2.62
C SER A 178 -19.35 9.02 -2.36
N ASP A 179 -18.04 9.04 -2.61
CA ASP A 179 -17.16 7.90 -2.36
C ASP A 179 -17.14 7.47 -0.90
N ASN A 180 -17.39 8.41 0.01
CA ASN A 180 -17.54 8.14 1.44
C ASN A 180 -18.65 7.09 1.71
N LEU A 181 -19.82 7.24 1.06
CA LEU A 181 -20.91 6.26 1.16
C LEU A 181 -20.56 4.93 0.52
N THR A 182 -20.00 4.98 -0.69
CA THR A 182 -19.62 3.77 -1.44
C THR A 182 -18.57 2.96 -0.67
N TRP A 183 -17.54 3.64 -0.16
CA TRP A 183 -16.49 3.01 0.62
C TRP A 183 -17.01 2.45 1.96
N GLY A 184 -17.81 3.24 2.69
CA GLY A 184 -18.38 2.80 3.98
C GLY A 184 -19.25 1.56 3.85
N THR A 185 -20.08 1.48 2.80
CA THR A 185 -20.91 0.30 2.56
C THR A 185 -20.13 -0.91 2.09
N LEU A 186 -19.14 -0.73 1.21
CA LEU A 186 -18.28 -1.79 0.73
C LEU A 186 -17.40 -2.35 1.84
N GLY A 187 -16.77 -1.47 2.63
CA GLY A 187 -15.95 -1.82 3.78
C GLY A 187 -16.75 -2.63 4.80
N PHE A 188 -17.92 -2.14 5.20
CA PHE A 188 -18.83 -2.82 6.12
C PHE A 188 -19.24 -4.20 5.61
N ALA A 189 -19.63 -4.30 4.34
CA ALA A 189 -20.00 -5.59 3.73
C ALA A 189 -18.86 -6.60 3.74
N ASN A 190 -17.62 -6.17 3.52
CA ASN A 190 -16.44 -7.03 3.62
C ASN A 190 -16.15 -7.46 5.07
N MET A 191 -16.25 -6.55 6.01
CA MET A 191 -16.01 -6.81 7.43
C MET A 191 -17.01 -7.82 8.01
N CYS A 192 -18.27 -7.77 7.56
CA CYS A 192 -19.33 -8.66 8.05
C CYS A 192 -19.36 -10.04 7.39
N ARG A 193 -18.41 -10.41 6.53
CA ARG A 193 -18.35 -11.73 5.90
C ARG A 193 -17.91 -12.82 6.88
N ALA A 194 -18.49 -14.02 6.74
CA ALA A 194 -18.11 -15.17 7.56
C ALA A 194 -16.65 -15.58 7.38
N PRO A 195 -15.93 -15.97 8.43
CA PRO A 195 -14.65 -16.67 8.30
C PRO A 195 -14.82 -18.04 7.66
N ASP A 196 -13.72 -18.61 7.15
CA ASP A 196 -13.75 -19.92 6.50
C ASP A 196 -13.84 -21.05 7.54
N PRO A 197 -14.87 -21.92 7.49
CA PRO A 197 -14.98 -23.07 8.39
C PRO A 197 -13.79 -24.04 8.29
N LEU A 198 -13.13 -24.13 7.14
CA LEU A 198 -11.95 -24.99 6.96
C LEU A 198 -10.75 -24.52 7.77
N THR A 199 -10.67 -23.22 8.07
CA THR A 199 -9.57 -22.62 8.85
C THR A 199 -9.96 -22.46 10.32
N THR A 200 -11.18 -22.01 10.59
CA THR A 200 -11.65 -21.65 11.94
C THR A 200 -12.42 -22.78 12.64
N GLY A 201 -12.68 -23.88 11.94
CA GLY A 201 -13.43 -25.02 12.48
C GLY A 201 -14.83 -24.61 12.94
N GLU A 202 -15.33 -25.24 13.99
CA GLU A 202 -16.67 -24.97 14.56
C GLU A 202 -16.86 -23.51 15.04
N ARG A 203 -15.79 -22.78 15.31
CA ARG A 203 -15.83 -21.39 15.78
C ARG A 203 -16.30 -20.38 14.71
N TRP A 204 -16.40 -20.78 13.43
CA TRP A 204 -16.75 -19.84 12.37
C TRP A 204 -18.08 -19.11 12.59
N ARG A 205 -19.09 -19.81 13.19
CA ARG A 205 -20.40 -19.21 13.48
C ARG A 205 -20.33 -18.20 14.60
N GLU A 206 -19.65 -18.54 15.69
CA GLU A 206 -19.42 -17.64 16.83
C GLU A 206 -18.73 -16.34 16.36
N LEU A 207 -17.62 -16.49 15.67
CA LEU A 207 -16.87 -15.35 15.12
C LEU A 207 -17.70 -14.51 14.16
N TRP A 208 -18.53 -15.15 13.32
CA TRP A 208 -19.36 -14.43 12.37
C TRP A 208 -20.48 -13.65 13.05
N PHE A 209 -21.21 -14.29 13.97
CA PHE A 209 -22.30 -13.63 14.70
C PHE A 209 -21.78 -12.50 15.59
N ASP A 210 -20.62 -12.68 16.22
CA ASP A 210 -19.96 -11.64 17.00
C ASP A 210 -19.68 -10.40 16.13
N ARG A 211 -19.16 -10.60 14.91
CA ARG A 211 -18.95 -9.50 13.94
C ARG A 211 -20.25 -8.84 13.51
N LEU A 212 -21.29 -9.61 13.20
CA LEU A 212 -22.58 -9.08 12.78
C LEU A 212 -23.25 -8.25 13.88
N GLU A 213 -23.05 -8.62 15.14
CA GLU A 213 -23.67 -7.96 16.29
C GLU A 213 -22.88 -6.72 16.73
N HIS A 214 -21.53 -6.76 16.67
CA HIS A 214 -20.70 -5.74 17.29
C HIS A 214 -19.89 -4.88 16.31
N ALA A 215 -19.81 -5.22 15.01
CA ALA A 215 -19.09 -4.39 14.05
C ALA A 215 -19.76 -3.03 13.91
N PRO A 216 -19.03 -1.92 14.16
CA PRO A 216 -19.58 -0.59 13.94
C PRO A 216 -19.84 -0.35 12.44
N PHE A 217 -20.75 0.57 12.13
CA PHE A 217 -20.88 1.08 10.76
C PHE A 217 -19.99 2.32 10.61
N PRO A 218 -18.80 2.21 10.01
CA PRO A 218 -17.79 3.26 10.06
C PRO A 218 -18.26 4.60 9.49
N LEU A 219 -19.10 4.57 8.45
CA LEU A 219 -19.62 5.78 7.80
C LEU A 219 -20.30 6.74 8.79
N ALA A 220 -21.00 6.21 9.79
CA ALA A 220 -21.65 7.06 10.80
C ALA A 220 -20.63 7.87 11.59
N ASN A 221 -19.49 7.24 11.93
CA ASN A 221 -18.40 7.90 12.60
C ASN A 221 -17.72 8.95 11.70
N TRP A 222 -17.40 8.59 10.45
CA TRP A 222 -16.76 9.51 9.49
C TRP A 222 -17.58 10.78 9.25
N LEU A 223 -18.93 10.64 9.16
CA LEU A 223 -19.84 11.77 8.97
C LEU A 223 -20.00 12.64 10.22
N SER A 224 -19.63 12.14 11.40
CA SER A 224 -19.62 12.96 12.63
C SER A 224 -18.38 13.88 12.71
N HIS A 225 -17.33 13.59 11.95
CA HIS A 225 -16.06 14.32 11.90
C HIS A 225 -15.93 15.11 10.60
N GLN A 226 -16.72 16.19 10.42
CA GLN A 226 -16.79 16.94 9.16
C GLN A 226 -15.66 17.96 8.96
N THR A 227 -14.82 18.16 9.94
CA THR A 227 -13.65 19.03 9.88
C THR A 227 -12.40 18.24 10.22
N ARG A 228 -11.22 18.74 9.83
CA ARG A 228 -9.94 18.12 10.14
C ARG A 228 -9.60 18.22 11.63
N ASP A 229 -10.24 17.41 12.43
CA ASP A 229 -10.04 17.27 13.88
C ASP A 229 -9.00 16.16 14.21
N ASP A 230 -8.87 15.82 15.49
CA ASP A 230 -7.89 14.83 15.96
C ASP A 230 -8.18 13.41 15.46
N TYR A 231 -9.42 13.10 15.10
CA TYR A 231 -9.80 11.84 14.47
C TYR A 231 -9.08 11.66 13.12
N TRP A 232 -9.04 12.68 12.26
CA TRP A 232 -8.39 12.65 10.96
C TRP A 232 -6.88 12.87 11.02
N LYS A 233 -6.38 13.55 12.06
CA LYS A 233 -4.93 13.67 12.30
C LYS A 233 -4.31 12.36 12.70
N HIS A 234 -5.03 11.55 13.51
CA HIS A 234 -4.58 10.20 13.84
C HIS A 234 -4.42 9.36 12.56
N GLY A 235 -3.24 8.75 12.39
CA GLY A 235 -2.88 8.00 11.17
C GLY A 235 -2.53 8.87 9.94
N SER A 236 -2.61 10.20 10.02
CA SER A 236 -2.12 11.10 8.98
C SER A 236 -0.64 11.39 9.21
N VAL A 237 0.25 10.72 8.49
CA VAL A 237 1.72 10.86 8.68
C VAL A 237 2.24 12.24 8.24
N CYS A 238 1.44 13.01 7.53
CA CYS A 238 1.76 14.42 7.23
C CYS A 238 1.82 15.31 8.47
N GLU A 239 1.36 14.87 9.64
CA GLU A 239 1.50 15.60 10.90
C GLU A 239 2.96 15.60 11.37
N ASP A 240 3.70 14.51 11.11
CA ASP A 240 5.12 14.35 11.48
C ASP A 240 5.79 13.34 10.54
N TYR A 241 6.35 13.82 9.42
CA TYR A 241 7.10 12.96 8.51
C TYR A 241 8.41 12.43 9.11
N ASP A 242 9.00 13.16 10.06
CA ASP A 242 10.25 12.76 10.71
C ASP A 242 10.04 11.56 11.66
N ALA A 243 8.80 11.22 11.99
CA ALA A 243 8.49 9.99 12.70
C ALA A 243 8.88 8.74 11.90
N ILE A 244 8.99 8.80 10.57
CA ILE A 244 9.35 7.66 9.72
C ILE A 244 10.86 7.69 9.46
N ASP A 245 11.58 6.71 10.02
CA ASP A 245 13.05 6.57 9.87
C ASP A 245 13.48 5.43 8.95
N CYS A 246 12.60 4.47 8.65
CA CYS A 246 12.88 3.39 7.71
C CYS A 246 12.79 3.85 6.25
N ALA A 247 13.33 3.04 5.33
CA ALA A 247 13.32 3.36 3.91
C ALA A 247 11.92 3.28 3.29
N VAL A 248 11.51 4.27 2.49
CA VAL A 248 10.17 4.38 1.90
C VAL A 248 10.23 4.36 0.37
N PHE A 249 9.57 3.38 -0.26
CA PHE A 249 9.31 3.38 -1.70
C PHE A 249 7.82 3.68 -1.94
N ALA A 250 7.53 4.90 -2.41
CA ALA A 250 6.18 5.39 -2.63
C ALA A 250 5.80 5.30 -4.12
N ILE A 251 4.68 4.66 -4.43
CA ILE A 251 4.25 4.39 -5.80
C ILE A 251 2.80 4.85 -6.00
N GLY A 252 2.55 5.55 -7.10
CA GLY A 252 1.23 6.03 -7.47
C GLY A 252 0.98 5.99 -8.97
N GLY A 253 -0.19 6.45 -9.38
CA GLY A 253 -0.57 6.56 -10.77
C GLY A 253 -1.32 7.86 -11.06
N TRP A 254 -1.13 8.44 -12.24
CA TRP A 254 -1.81 9.68 -12.62
C TRP A 254 -3.33 9.57 -12.66
N ALA A 255 -3.85 8.35 -12.87
CA ALA A 255 -5.28 8.06 -12.87
C ALA A 255 -5.76 7.47 -11.52
N ASP A 256 -5.03 7.73 -10.43
CA ASP A 256 -5.38 7.33 -9.07
C ASP A 256 -5.66 8.56 -8.21
N SER A 257 -6.67 8.50 -7.35
CA SER A 257 -7.05 9.60 -6.46
C SER A 257 -5.97 9.98 -5.44
N TYR A 258 -5.04 9.06 -5.13
CA TYR A 258 -3.98 9.27 -4.14
C TYR A 258 -2.67 9.84 -4.70
N THR A 259 -2.61 10.15 -5.99
CA THR A 259 -1.40 10.63 -6.68
C THR A 259 -0.71 11.78 -5.95
N ASN A 260 -1.48 12.74 -5.44
CA ASN A 260 -0.95 13.93 -4.77
C ASN A 260 -0.17 13.65 -3.48
N ALA A 261 -0.33 12.47 -2.88
CA ALA A 261 0.42 12.06 -1.70
C ALA A 261 1.90 11.83 -2.02
N ILE A 262 2.22 11.30 -3.20
CA ILE A 262 3.58 10.92 -3.57
C ILE A 262 4.55 12.12 -3.55
N PRO A 263 4.28 13.26 -4.24
CA PRO A 263 5.16 14.42 -4.16
C PRO A 263 5.22 15.04 -2.76
N ARG A 264 4.15 14.93 -1.94
CA ARG A 264 4.19 15.40 -0.55
C ARG A 264 5.12 14.56 0.31
N LEU A 265 5.02 13.22 0.20
CA LEU A 265 5.94 12.28 0.87
C LEU A 265 7.39 12.55 0.48
N MET A 266 7.68 12.74 -0.82
CA MET A 266 9.05 13.03 -1.28
C MET A 266 9.60 14.34 -0.76
N ARG A 267 8.75 15.33 -0.51
CA ARG A 267 9.15 16.60 0.09
C ARG A 267 9.31 16.50 1.60
N GLY A 268 8.42 15.76 2.27
CA GLY A 268 8.32 15.74 3.74
C GLY A 268 9.27 14.75 4.42
N LEU A 269 9.45 13.56 3.85
CA LEU A 269 10.30 12.54 4.45
C LEU A 269 11.77 12.95 4.47
N SER A 270 12.44 12.70 5.60
CA SER A 270 13.91 12.82 5.76
C SER A 270 14.62 11.47 5.60
N SER A 271 13.90 10.35 5.78
CA SER A 271 14.43 8.99 5.63
C SER A 271 14.80 8.66 4.17
N PRO A 272 15.58 7.57 3.94
CA PRO A 272 15.84 7.09 2.59
C PRO A 272 14.52 6.86 1.84
N ARG A 273 14.39 7.46 0.66
CA ARG A 273 13.12 7.45 -0.06
C ARG A 273 13.29 7.37 -1.55
N ARG A 274 12.31 6.78 -2.20
CA ARG A 274 12.18 6.71 -3.65
C ARG A 274 10.70 6.79 -4.04
N ALA A 275 10.40 7.38 -5.17
CA ALA A 275 9.05 7.44 -5.69
C ALA A 275 8.95 7.07 -7.17
N LEU A 276 7.77 6.57 -7.54
CA LEU A 276 7.42 6.23 -8.90
C LEU A 276 5.94 6.62 -9.17
N ILE A 277 5.69 7.43 -10.19
CA ILE A 277 4.34 7.69 -10.70
C ILE A 277 4.27 7.28 -12.17
N GLY A 278 3.42 6.31 -12.46
CA GLY A 278 3.10 5.89 -13.83
C GLY A 278 1.74 6.42 -14.29
N PRO A 279 1.30 6.05 -15.49
CA PRO A 279 0.01 6.49 -16.03
C PRO A 279 -1.20 5.77 -15.44
N TRP A 280 -1.01 4.93 -14.46
CA TRP A 280 -1.93 3.92 -13.93
C TRP A 280 -3.08 4.49 -13.11
N GLY A 281 -4.17 3.70 -13.05
CA GLY A 281 -5.18 3.81 -12.00
C GLY A 281 -4.76 3.07 -10.72
N HIS A 282 -5.74 2.79 -9.86
CA HIS A 282 -5.56 2.16 -8.55
C HIS A 282 -5.18 0.67 -8.66
N ALA A 283 -3.94 0.38 -9.01
CA ALA A 283 -3.44 -0.99 -9.23
C ALA A 283 -1.93 -1.10 -9.04
N TYR A 284 -1.46 -2.33 -8.79
CA TYR A 284 -0.03 -2.62 -8.81
C TYR A 284 0.55 -2.39 -10.22
N PRO A 285 1.71 -1.73 -10.37
CA PRO A 285 2.23 -1.27 -11.66
C PRO A 285 2.37 -2.33 -12.75
N HIS A 286 2.70 -3.58 -12.41
CA HIS A 286 2.82 -4.70 -13.35
C HIS A 286 1.48 -5.27 -13.80
N LEU A 287 0.38 -4.94 -13.12
CA LEU A 287 -1.00 -5.35 -13.44
C LEU A 287 -1.86 -4.20 -13.96
N ALA A 288 -1.35 -2.97 -13.88
CA ALA A 288 -2.11 -1.75 -14.05
C ALA A 288 -2.49 -1.44 -15.50
N THR A 289 -3.49 -0.59 -15.63
CA THR A 289 -3.95 0.03 -16.88
C THR A 289 -4.11 1.53 -16.63
N PRO A 290 -3.78 2.39 -17.61
CA PRO A 290 -3.20 2.07 -18.93
C PRO A 290 -1.72 1.67 -18.85
N ALA A 291 -1.22 1.05 -19.93
CA ALA A 291 0.22 0.88 -20.15
C ALA A 291 0.89 2.25 -20.46
N PRO A 292 2.22 2.40 -20.32
CA PRO A 292 3.22 1.35 -20.05
C PRO A 292 3.20 0.86 -18.60
N ARG A 293 3.48 -0.42 -18.43
CA ARG A 293 3.70 -1.06 -17.13
C ARG A 293 5.19 -1.06 -16.79
N VAL A 294 5.51 -1.37 -15.54
CA VAL A 294 6.90 -1.58 -15.11
C VAL A 294 7.03 -2.92 -14.41
N ASP A 295 8.23 -3.46 -14.35
CA ASP A 295 8.55 -4.63 -13.56
C ASP A 295 8.56 -4.29 -12.06
N PHE A 296 7.35 -4.11 -11.50
CA PHE A 296 7.20 -3.78 -10.08
C PHE A 296 7.81 -4.84 -9.16
N LEU A 297 7.65 -6.12 -9.49
CA LEU A 297 8.13 -7.19 -8.63
C LEU A 297 9.66 -7.20 -8.57
N GLY A 298 10.34 -7.00 -9.70
CA GLY A 298 11.78 -6.84 -9.75
C GLY A 298 12.27 -5.59 -9.02
N GLU A 299 11.61 -4.44 -9.21
CA GLU A 299 11.95 -3.19 -8.51
C GLU A 299 11.74 -3.29 -6.99
N ALA A 300 10.64 -3.92 -6.56
CA ALA A 300 10.40 -4.16 -5.14
C ALA A 300 11.43 -5.13 -4.55
N THR A 301 11.80 -6.19 -5.28
CA THR A 301 12.86 -7.12 -4.86
C THR A 301 14.19 -6.40 -4.69
N ARG A 302 14.56 -5.55 -5.65
CA ARG A 302 15.76 -4.71 -5.55
C ARG A 302 15.75 -3.83 -4.31
N TRP A 303 14.59 -3.24 -3.99
CA TRP A 303 14.38 -2.43 -2.78
C TRP A 303 14.56 -3.25 -1.51
N TRP A 304 13.92 -4.44 -1.46
CA TRP A 304 14.03 -5.36 -0.32
C TRP A 304 15.45 -5.90 -0.15
N ASP A 305 16.14 -6.26 -1.23
CA ASP A 305 17.53 -6.73 -1.18
C ASP A 305 18.46 -5.70 -0.54
N ARG A 306 18.27 -4.40 -0.88
CA ARG A 306 19.06 -3.32 -0.30
C ARG A 306 18.81 -3.16 1.20
N TRP A 307 17.52 -3.06 1.59
CA TRP A 307 17.16 -2.64 2.93
C TRP A 307 16.93 -3.78 3.92
N LEU A 308 16.53 -4.96 3.46
CA LEU A 308 16.28 -6.11 4.32
C LEU A 308 17.45 -7.09 4.35
N LYS A 309 18.21 -7.23 3.26
CA LYS A 309 19.37 -8.13 3.15
C LYS A 309 20.70 -7.39 3.19
N GLY A 310 20.72 -6.06 3.09
CA GLY A 310 21.94 -5.26 3.08
C GLY A 310 22.78 -5.39 1.80
N ILE A 311 22.18 -5.87 0.70
CA ILE A 311 22.88 -6.05 -0.58
C ILE A 311 23.08 -4.68 -1.23
N ASP A 312 24.32 -4.33 -1.54
CA ASP A 312 24.64 -3.13 -2.30
C ASP A 312 24.33 -3.35 -3.80
N ASN A 313 23.15 -2.91 -4.21
CA ASN A 313 22.62 -3.07 -5.57
C ASN A 313 22.25 -1.74 -6.23
N GLY A 314 22.58 -0.61 -5.60
CA GLY A 314 22.29 0.74 -6.10
C GLY A 314 20.82 1.16 -6.03
N ALA A 315 19.98 0.47 -5.27
CA ALA A 315 18.57 0.86 -5.11
C ALA A 315 18.39 2.20 -4.38
N ASP A 316 19.36 2.58 -3.57
CA ASP A 316 19.46 3.84 -2.82
C ASP A 316 20.27 4.94 -3.54
N ALA A 317 20.91 4.63 -4.66
CA ALA A 317 21.74 5.55 -5.44
C ALA A 317 21.08 6.03 -6.75
N GLY A 318 19.87 5.59 -7.04
CA GLY A 318 19.10 5.98 -8.24
C GLY A 318 18.35 7.31 -8.05
N PRO A 319 17.56 7.72 -9.06
CA PRO A 319 16.74 8.92 -8.96
C PRO A 319 15.77 8.79 -7.78
N THR A 320 15.61 9.90 -7.05
CA THR A 320 14.67 9.94 -5.91
C THR A 320 13.23 9.84 -6.38
N PHE A 321 12.92 10.38 -7.57
CA PHE A 321 11.56 10.40 -8.08
C PHE A 321 11.53 10.18 -9.60
N THR A 322 10.86 9.13 -10.02
CA THR A 322 10.62 8.82 -11.44
C THR A 322 9.14 9.05 -11.76
N THR A 323 8.85 9.82 -12.81
CA THR A 323 7.49 10.12 -13.25
C THR A 323 7.29 9.82 -14.72
N PHE A 324 6.08 9.39 -15.09
CA PHE A 324 5.69 9.25 -16.48
C PHE A 324 5.02 10.54 -16.98
N LEU A 325 5.72 11.29 -17.83
CA LEU A 325 5.14 12.46 -18.50
C LEU A 325 4.30 12.00 -19.70
N GLN A 326 2.98 12.15 -19.56
CA GLN A 326 2.04 11.75 -20.61
C GLN A 326 2.05 12.74 -21.77
N ALA A 327 2.02 12.22 -22.99
CA ALA A 327 1.77 13.02 -24.17
C ALA A 327 0.28 13.42 -24.27
N PRO A 328 -0.05 14.52 -24.95
CA PRO A 328 -1.44 14.86 -25.25
C PRO A 328 -2.15 13.71 -25.96
N ALA A 329 -3.38 13.42 -25.55
CA ALA A 329 -4.22 12.38 -26.13
C ALA A 329 -5.63 12.91 -26.39
N GLU A 330 -6.32 12.35 -27.38
CA GLU A 330 -7.73 12.64 -27.60
C GLU A 330 -8.54 12.14 -26.39
N PRO A 331 -9.54 12.90 -25.92
CA PRO A 331 -10.37 12.50 -24.79
C PRO A 331 -11.04 11.13 -25.02
N SER A 332 -10.95 10.25 -24.03
CA SER A 332 -11.56 8.92 -24.04
C SER A 332 -12.00 8.53 -22.65
N THR A 333 -13.01 7.69 -22.55
CA THR A 333 -13.47 7.12 -21.28
C THR A 333 -12.54 6.04 -20.74
N SER A 334 -11.64 5.51 -21.58
CA SER A 334 -10.65 4.52 -21.16
C SER A 334 -9.48 4.47 -22.13
N TYR A 335 -8.29 4.19 -21.60
CA TYR A 335 -7.09 3.96 -22.39
C TYR A 335 -6.50 2.61 -22.01
N SER A 336 -6.15 1.80 -22.99
CA SER A 336 -5.34 0.60 -22.78
C SER A 336 -3.85 0.95 -22.65
N ARG A 337 -3.42 2.02 -23.32
CA ARG A 337 -2.07 2.58 -23.33
C ARG A 337 -2.13 4.09 -23.48
N VAL A 338 -1.21 4.79 -22.88
CA VAL A 338 -0.94 6.21 -23.10
C VAL A 338 0.50 6.39 -23.56
N GLU A 339 0.71 7.33 -24.49
CA GLU A 339 2.03 7.68 -24.97
C GLU A 339 2.68 8.70 -24.02
N GLY A 340 4.02 8.69 -23.95
CA GLY A 340 4.76 9.60 -23.09
C GLY A 340 6.20 9.13 -22.89
N GLN A 341 6.85 9.70 -21.89
CA GLN A 341 8.23 9.38 -21.54
C GLN A 341 8.43 9.36 -20.02
N TRP A 342 9.35 8.52 -19.56
CA TRP A 342 9.78 8.52 -18.17
C TRP A 342 10.78 9.65 -17.94
N ILE A 343 10.62 10.37 -16.82
CA ILE A 343 11.50 11.44 -16.38
C ILE A 343 12.00 11.11 -14.99
N ASP A 344 13.31 11.13 -14.83
CA ASP A 344 13.98 10.92 -13.56
C ASP A 344 14.35 12.26 -12.93
N HIS A 345 14.16 12.37 -11.63
CA HIS A 345 14.54 13.52 -10.81
C HIS A 345 15.41 13.04 -9.64
N ASP A 346 16.61 13.61 -9.53
CA ASP A 346 17.52 13.28 -8.41
C ASP A 346 17.00 13.84 -7.08
N HIS A 347 16.24 14.94 -7.15
CA HIS A 347 15.62 15.59 -5.98
C HIS A 347 14.17 15.96 -6.25
N TRP A 348 13.39 16.10 -5.19
CA TRP A 348 12.04 16.64 -5.28
C TRP A 348 11.81 17.73 -4.22
N PRO A 349 11.33 18.95 -4.55
CA PRO A 349 11.05 19.43 -5.93
C PRO A 349 12.29 19.44 -6.83
N PRO A 350 12.11 19.37 -8.18
CA PRO A 350 13.24 19.51 -9.11
C PRO A 350 13.97 20.84 -8.92
N GLU A 351 15.26 20.85 -9.23
CA GLU A 351 16.04 22.06 -9.19
C GLU A 351 15.43 23.13 -10.14
N GLY A 352 15.33 24.37 -9.64
CA GLY A 352 14.69 25.47 -10.39
C GLY A 352 13.16 25.49 -10.34
N ALA A 353 12.49 24.51 -9.70
CA ALA A 353 11.05 24.58 -9.47
C ALA A 353 10.71 25.72 -8.50
N HIS A 354 9.75 26.56 -8.87
CA HIS A 354 9.27 27.65 -8.04
C HIS A 354 7.75 27.76 -8.11
N ASN A 355 7.14 28.28 -7.06
CA ASN A 355 5.71 28.58 -7.06
C ASN A 355 5.47 29.82 -7.91
N LEU A 356 4.48 29.75 -8.80
CA LEU A 356 3.92 30.92 -9.49
C LEU A 356 2.65 31.32 -8.75
N GLU A 357 2.69 32.48 -8.09
CA GLU A 357 1.52 33.07 -7.47
C GLU A 357 0.92 34.09 -8.43
N VAL A 358 -0.37 33.96 -8.73
CA VAL A 358 -1.10 34.86 -9.60
C VAL A 358 -2.33 35.38 -8.87
N SER A 359 -2.38 36.70 -8.65
CA SER A 359 -3.52 37.36 -8.06
C SER A 359 -4.65 37.48 -9.08
N VAL A 360 -5.74 36.77 -8.88
CA VAL A 360 -6.92 36.83 -9.75
C VAL A 360 -7.59 38.21 -9.70
N ALA A 361 -7.48 38.89 -8.56
CA ALA A 361 -8.06 40.24 -8.38
C ALA A 361 -7.35 41.34 -9.18
N GLU A 362 -6.04 41.20 -9.39
CA GLU A 362 -5.19 42.21 -10.06
C GLU A 362 -4.98 41.93 -11.55
N SER A 363 -5.09 40.67 -11.97
CA SER A 363 -4.74 40.26 -13.33
C SER A 363 -5.92 40.30 -14.32
N GLY A 364 -7.14 40.55 -13.87
CA GLY A 364 -8.34 40.47 -14.72
C GLY A 364 -8.63 39.05 -15.22
N PRO A 365 -9.41 38.86 -16.26
CA PRO A 365 -9.70 37.52 -16.80
C PRO A 365 -8.43 36.85 -17.30
N MET A 366 -8.08 35.71 -16.70
CA MET A 366 -6.91 34.94 -17.04
C MET A 366 -7.33 33.60 -17.62
N THR A 367 -6.76 33.23 -18.76
CA THR A 367 -6.92 31.89 -19.32
C THR A 367 -5.76 31.00 -18.87
N VAL A 368 -6.03 30.05 -17.98
CA VAL A 368 -5.08 29.00 -17.67
C VAL A 368 -5.29 27.87 -18.66
N LYS A 369 -4.30 27.62 -19.53
CA LYS A 369 -4.31 26.44 -20.39
C LYS A 369 -3.71 25.27 -19.64
N THR A 370 -4.56 24.37 -19.18
CA THR A 370 -4.09 23.06 -18.69
C THR A 370 -3.58 22.23 -19.87
N PRO A 371 -2.49 21.46 -19.69
CA PRO A 371 -2.09 20.51 -20.72
C PRO A 371 -3.27 19.60 -21.06
N PRO A 372 -3.52 19.30 -22.35
CA PRO A 372 -4.65 18.45 -22.76
C PRO A 372 -4.68 17.08 -22.07
N SER A 373 -3.50 16.57 -21.68
CA SER A 373 -3.35 15.31 -20.94
C SER A 373 -3.95 15.31 -19.53
N LEU A 374 -4.09 16.48 -18.89
CA LEU A 374 -4.67 16.55 -17.55
C LEU A 374 -6.21 16.53 -17.59
N GLY A 375 -6.84 17.00 -18.65
CA GLY A 375 -8.29 17.00 -18.81
C GLY A 375 -8.90 15.59 -18.98
N ALA A 376 -8.11 14.62 -19.39
CA ALA A 376 -8.57 13.24 -19.59
C ALA A 376 -8.72 12.43 -18.29
N PHE A 377 -8.15 12.92 -17.20
CA PHE A 377 -8.11 12.21 -15.90
C PHE A 377 -8.69 13.03 -14.74
N ALA A 378 -9.26 14.19 -15.02
CA ALA A 378 -9.88 15.06 -14.03
C ALA A 378 -11.40 14.80 -13.87
N GLY A 379 -11.88 13.63 -14.29
CA GLY A 379 -13.29 13.22 -14.17
C GLY A 379 -13.55 12.31 -13.01
#